data_376acc09b59dc64f8f322214982eea64
#
_entry.id   376acc09b59dc64f8f322214982eea64
#
_cell.length_a   1.000
_cell.length_b   1.000
_cell.length_c   1.000
_cell.angle_alpha   90.00
_cell.angle_beta   90.00
_cell.angle_gamma   90.00
#
_symmetry.space_group_name_H-M   'P 1'
#
loop_
_entity.id
_entity.type
_entity.pdbx_description
1 polymer ?
#
loop_
_entity_poly.entity_id
_entity_poly.type
_entity_poly.pdbx_seq_one_letter_code
_entity_poly.pdbx_strand_id
1 'polypeptide(L)'
;MFPTELFTFPLNMICCVIWIAAVVSLYRNCRSTSFVRFMLSPAATYFSIGLLISICIFIGLTDRRDLTDSWIFTAILFFFQTVLLFVVLRGWKKSPANIVHHKHIRWRFIMMHAGLIIALGSGFWGAPDKQIVRMKAETDKPTNETWYIDGRPSWLPYSITLKAFNILKFSDGSPESFEAKVIIDDKPVSLRVNHPYKKNLVEDIYLSSYDSAAGDDSNYCIIQIVRDPWKYGKVIGIIMLLAGVFLLFINGPEVYRHDD
;
A
#
# COMPACT_ATOMS: atom_id res chain seq x y z
N MET A 1 -6.96 -7.73 -18.75
CA MET A 1 -5.97 -7.56 -17.68
C MET A 1 -5.17 -6.30 -17.95
N PHE A 2 -4.87 -5.49 -16.94
CA PHE A 2 -4.00 -4.33 -17.10
C PHE A 2 -2.54 -4.81 -17.19
N PRO A 3 -1.72 -4.34 -18.17
CA PRO A 3 -0.36 -4.83 -18.36
C PRO A 3 0.60 -4.21 -17.32
N THR A 4 0.48 -4.63 -16.07
CA THR A 4 1.28 -4.11 -14.95
C THR A 4 2.79 -4.26 -15.18
N GLU A 5 3.22 -5.31 -15.86
CA GLU A 5 4.64 -5.58 -16.13
C GLU A 5 5.33 -4.49 -16.98
N LEU A 6 4.55 -3.77 -17.81
CA LEU A 6 5.07 -2.66 -18.62
C LEU A 6 5.27 -1.37 -17.80
N PHE A 7 4.60 -1.25 -16.66
CA PHE A 7 4.59 -0.03 -15.84
C PHE A 7 5.49 -0.12 -14.61
N THR A 8 6.55 -0.93 -14.67
CA THR A 8 7.56 -0.99 -13.60
C THR A 8 8.47 0.24 -13.59
N PHE A 9 9.25 0.41 -12.52
CA PHE A 9 10.26 1.47 -12.44
C PHE A 9 11.25 1.40 -13.63
N PRO A 10 11.59 2.51 -14.29
CA PRO A 10 11.28 3.90 -13.92
C PRO A 10 9.98 4.46 -14.56
N LEU A 11 9.30 3.70 -15.43
CA LEU A 11 8.18 4.20 -16.23
C LEU A 11 6.99 4.66 -15.36
N ASN A 12 6.63 3.89 -14.33
CA ASN A 12 5.58 4.25 -13.40
C ASN A 12 5.85 5.59 -12.70
N MET A 13 7.11 5.84 -12.31
CA MET A 13 7.51 7.10 -11.66
C MET A 13 7.42 8.28 -12.63
N ILE A 14 7.86 8.10 -13.88
CA ILE A 14 7.76 9.10 -14.94
C ILE A 14 6.28 9.43 -15.20
N CYS A 15 5.42 8.42 -15.36
CA CYS A 15 3.98 8.60 -15.55
C CYS A 15 3.32 9.30 -14.36
N CYS A 16 3.69 8.97 -13.13
CA CYS A 16 3.22 9.63 -11.92
C CYS A 16 3.56 11.13 -11.92
N VAL A 17 4.81 11.47 -12.22
CA VAL A 17 5.28 12.87 -12.29
C VAL A 17 4.55 13.63 -13.39
N ILE A 18 4.42 13.06 -14.59
CA ILE A 18 3.67 13.65 -15.70
C ILE A 18 2.20 13.88 -15.31
N TRP A 19 1.56 12.90 -14.69
CA TRP A 19 0.18 13.01 -14.21
C TRP A 19 0.02 14.15 -13.20
N ILE A 20 0.90 14.22 -12.18
CA ILE A 20 0.86 15.32 -11.20
C ILE A 20 1.05 16.68 -11.89
N ALA A 21 2.04 16.79 -12.78
CA ALA A 21 2.31 18.02 -13.52
C ALA A 21 1.11 18.44 -14.40
N ALA A 22 0.47 17.49 -15.07
CA ALA A 22 -0.72 17.74 -15.89
C ALA A 22 -1.90 18.24 -15.04
N VAL A 23 -2.19 17.59 -13.91
CA VAL A 23 -3.28 18.01 -13.01
C VAL A 23 -3.01 19.40 -12.43
N VAL A 24 -1.77 19.68 -12.00
CA VAL A 24 -1.37 21.00 -11.50
C VAL A 24 -1.50 22.06 -12.59
N SER A 25 -1.07 21.77 -13.81
CA SER A 25 -1.21 22.67 -14.96
C SER A 25 -2.67 22.95 -15.29
N LEU A 26 -3.51 21.93 -15.37
CA LEU A 26 -4.96 22.08 -15.57
C LEU A 26 -5.60 22.95 -14.47
N TYR A 27 -5.24 22.70 -13.21
CA TYR A 27 -5.73 23.48 -12.09
C TYR A 27 -5.32 24.95 -12.16
N ARG A 28 -4.10 25.26 -12.64
CA ARG A 28 -3.57 26.63 -12.71
C ARG A 28 -4.11 27.40 -13.93
N ASN A 29 -4.12 26.74 -15.09
CA ASN A 29 -4.31 27.41 -16.38
C ASN A 29 -5.72 27.23 -16.97
N CYS A 30 -6.40 26.12 -16.63
CA CYS A 30 -7.68 25.75 -17.27
C CYS A 30 -8.85 25.72 -16.28
N ARG A 31 -8.79 26.47 -15.19
CA ARG A 31 -9.78 26.44 -14.10
C ARG A 31 -11.20 26.84 -14.53
N SER A 32 -11.34 27.62 -15.61
CA SER A 32 -12.63 28.06 -16.16
C SER A 32 -13.31 26.99 -17.03
N THR A 33 -12.60 25.95 -17.47
CA THR A 33 -13.15 24.88 -18.32
C THR A 33 -14.19 24.05 -17.58
N SER A 34 -15.20 23.56 -18.30
CA SER A 34 -16.27 22.71 -17.72
C SER A 34 -15.71 21.46 -17.05
N PHE A 35 -14.67 20.86 -17.65
CA PHE A 35 -14.01 19.67 -17.10
C PHE A 35 -13.38 19.96 -15.74
N VAL A 36 -12.55 20.99 -15.62
CA VAL A 36 -11.88 21.32 -14.35
C VAL A 36 -12.89 21.76 -13.30
N ARG A 37 -13.94 22.50 -13.69
CA ARG A 37 -15.03 22.87 -12.77
C ARG A 37 -15.76 21.64 -12.25
N PHE A 38 -16.03 20.65 -13.10
CA PHE A 38 -16.60 19.36 -12.66
C PHE A 38 -15.68 18.67 -11.67
N MET A 39 -14.38 18.48 -12.00
CA MET A 39 -13.39 17.83 -11.10
C MET A 39 -13.24 18.52 -9.74
N LEU A 40 -13.47 19.84 -9.68
CA LEU A 40 -13.45 20.62 -8.44
C LEU A 40 -14.81 20.61 -7.70
N SER A 41 -15.85 20.01 -8.26
CA SER A 41 -17.19 20.02 -7.67
C SER A 41 -17.35 18.93 -6.60
N PRO A 42 -18.26 19.12 -5.61
CA PRO A 42 -18.64 18.04 -4.70
C PRO A 42 -19.22 16.83 -5.43
N ALA A 43 -19.90 17.05 -6.56
CA ALA A 43 -20.48 15.97 -7.36
C ALA A 43 -19.42 14.98 -7.86
N ALA A 44 -18.27 15.47 -8.38
CA ALA A 44 -17.17 14.61 -8.80
C ALA A 44 -16.60 13.81 -7.63
N THR A 45 -16.50 14.42 -6.45
CA THR A 45 -16.02 13.74 -5.23
C THR A 45 -16.97 12.61 -4.84
N TYR A 46 -18.28 12.88 -4.72
CA TYR A 46 -19.27 11.84 -4.37
C TYR A 46 -19.34 10.75 -5.42
N PHE A 47 -19.30 11.12 -6.69
CA PHE A 47 -19.32 10.15 -7.79
C PHE A 47 -18.09 9.25 -7.78
N SER A 48 -16.89 9.80 -7.60
CA SER A 48 -15.65 9.01 -7.56
C SER A 48 -15.60 8.05 -6.36
N ILE A 49 -16.05 8.50 -5.18
CA ILE A 49 -16.15 7.66 -3.98
C ILE A 49 -17.20 6.57 -4.21
N GLY A 50 -18.38 6.91 -4.74
CA GLY A 50 -19.44 5.96 -5.02
C GLY A 50 -19.00 4.86 -5.98
N LEU A 51 -18.31 5.21 -7.07
CA LEU A 51 -17.74 4.23 -8.01
C LEU A 51 -16.73 3.30 -7.34
N LEU A 52 -15.81 3.87 -6.54
CA LEU A 52 -14.79 3.09 -5.83
C LEU A 52 -15.42 2.11 -4.83
N ILE A 53 -16.37 2.58 -4.03
CA ILE A 53 -17.10 1.73 -3.07
C ILE A 53 -17.87 0.62 -3.82
N SER A 54 -18.59 0.98 -4.88
CA SER A 54 -19.39 0.01 -5.66
C SER A 54 -18.54 -1.11 -6.24
N ILE A 55 -17.40 -0.78 -6.85
CA ILE A 55 -16.50 -1.81 -7.41
C ILE A 55 -15.87 -2.67 -6.30
N CYS A 56 -15.49 -2.09 -5.17
CA CYS A 56 -14.94 -2.85 -4.05
C CYS A 56 -15.99 -3.81 -3.44
N ILE A 57 -17.24 -3.36 -3.28
CA ILE A 57 -18.34 -4.22 -2.82
C ILE A 57 -18.59 -5.34 -3.83
N PHE A 58 -18.64 -5.02 -5.12
CA PHE A 58 -18.84 -6.02 -6.17
C PHE A 58 -17.75 -7.10 -6.16
N ILE A 59 -16.47 -6.70 -6.07
CA ILE A 59 -15.34 -7.64 -5.96
C ILE A 59 -15.48 -8.52 -4.71
N GLY A 60 -15.81 -7.91 -3.56
CA GLY A 60 -15.95 -8.64 -2.29
C GLY A 60 -17.12 -9.64 -2.29
N LEU A 61 -18.25 -9.28 -2.90
CA LEU A 61 -19.42 -10.17 -2.98
C LEU A 61 -19.26 -11.30 -3.99
N THR A 62 -18.53 -11.09 -5.08
CA THR A 62 -18.37 -12.06 -6.15
C THR A 62 -17.10 -12.89 -6.08
N ASP A 63 -16.22 -12.60 -5.10
CA ASP A 63 -14.84 -13.13 -4.96
C ASP A 63 -14.01 -13.02 -6.27
N ARG A 64 -14.37 -12.07 -7.14
CA ARG A 64 -13.71 -11.80 -8.42
C ARG A 64 -12.46 -10.95 -8.22
N ARG A 65 -11.48 -11.50 -7.51
CA ARG A 65 -10.18 -10.80 -7.23
C ARG A 65 -9.41 -10.48 -8.51
N ASP A 66 -9.65 -11.22 -9.59
CA ASP A 66 -9.12 -10.94 -10.93
C ASP A 66 -9.51 -9.54 -11.45
N LEU A 67 -10.60 -8.97 -10.96
CA LEU A 67 -11.02 -7.62 -11.34
C LEU A 67 -10.13 -6.51 -10.77
N THR A 68 -9.35 -6.77 -9.70
CA THR A 68 -8.37 -5.80 -9.20
C THR A 68 -7.28 -5.49 -10.22
N ASP A 69 -7.00 -6.44 -11.13
CA ASP A 69 -6.02 -6.31 -12.20
C ASP A 69 -6.68 -5.88 -13.54
N SER A 70 -7.94 -5.44 -13.48
CA SER A 70 -8.67 -5.01 -14.66
C SER A 70 -8.45 -3.54 -15.01
N TRP A 71 -8.62 -3.20 -16.31
CA TRP A 71 -8.62 -1.81 -16.75
C TRP A 71 -9.70 -0.96 -16.09
N ILE A 72 -10.86 -1.57 -15.76
CA ILE A 72 -11.99 -0.89 -15.12
C ILE A 72 -11.59 -0.44 -13.72
N PHE A 73 -11.05 -1.33 -12.90
CA PHE A 73 -10.60 -1.01 -11.54
C PHE A 73 -9.49 0.05 -11.56
N THR A 74 -8.50 -0.13 -12.44
CA THR A 74 -7.40 0.81 -12.64
C THR A 74 -7.92 2.21 -13.02
N ALA A 75 -8.87 2.30 -13.95
CA ALA A 75 -9.46 3.56 -14.39
C ALA A 75 -10.26 4.25 -13.27
N ILE A 76 -11.05 3.50 -12.50
CA ILE A 76 -11.81 4.04 -11.36
C ILE A 76 -10.85 4.59 -10.29
N LEU A 77 -9.81 3.83 -9.97
CA LEU A 77 -8.83 4.23 -8.96
C LEU A 77 -8.02 5.46 -9.43
N PHE A 78 -7.64 5.51 -10.70
CA PHE A 78 -6.96 6.64 -11.31
C PHE A 78 -7.85 7.91 -11.32
N PHE A 79 -9.14 7.76 -11.66
CA PHE A 79 -10.11 8.85 -11.61
C PHE A 79 -10.27 9.37 -10.18
N PHE A 80 -10.43 8.48 -9.20
CA PHE A 80 -10.53 8.85 -7.79
C PHE A 80 -9.29 9.63 -7.31
N GLN A 81 -8.08 9.16 -7.63
CA GLN A 81 -6.84 9.86 -7.27
C GLN A 81 -6.74 11.24 -7.95
N THR A 82 -7.22 11.35 -9.19
CA THR A 82 -7.23 12.64 -9.91
C THR A 82 -8.16 13.64 -9.24
N VAL A 83 -9.38 13.23 -8.88
CA VAL A 83 -10.32 14.07 -8.11
C VAL A 83 -9.72 14.47 -6.77
N LEU A 84 -9.13 13.50 -6.06
CA LEU A 84 -8.48 13.73 -4.75
C LEU A 84 -7.33 14.76 -4.87
N LEU A 85 -6.52 14.69 -5.92
CA LEU A 85 -5.45 15.67 -6.15
C LEU A 85 -6.03 17.08 -6.40
N PHE A 86 -7.12 17.21 -7.17
CA PHE A 86 -7.81 18.48 -7.32
C PHE A 86 -8.36 19.01 -5.98
N VAL A 87 -8.90 18.15 -5.13
CA VAL A 87 -9.37 18.52 -3.78
C VAL A 87 -8.22 19.03 -2.92
N VAL A 88 -7.07 18.37 -2.93
CA VAL A 88 -5.85 18.83 -2.21
C VAL A 88 -5.40 20.20 -2.71
N LEU A 89 -5.31 20.39 -4.03
CA LEU A 89 -4.89 21.66 -4.63
C LEU A 89 -5.86 22.80 -4.32
N ARG A 90 -7.18 22.52 -4.28
CA ARG A 90 -8.20 23.50 -3.89
C ARG A 90 -8.09 23.84 -2.41
N GLY A 91 -7.92 22.84 -1.54
CA GLY A 91 -7.86 23.02 -0.09
C GLY A 91 -6.62 23.78 0.37
N TRP A 92 -5.52 23.67 -0.35
CA TRP A 92 -4.28 24.39 -0.06
C TRP A 92 -4.43 25.92 -0.10
N LYS A 93 -5.29 26.44 -0.98
CA LYS A 93 -5.44 27.89 -1.21
C LYS A 93 -6.57 28.55 -0.40
N LYS A 94 -7.47 27.79 0.21
CA LYS A 94 -8.59 28.34 0.96
C LYS A 94 -8.22 28.54 2.43
N SER A 95 -7.62 29.70 2.75
CA SER A 95 -7.82 30.31 4.06
C SER A 95 -9.09 31.16 3.95
N PRO A 96 -10.05 31.09 4.89
CA PRO A 96 -11.19 32.01 4.93
C PRO A 96 -10.65 33.43 5.06
N ALA A 97 -11.09 34.33 4.17
CA ALA A 97 -10.60 35.72 4.08
C ALA A 97 -10.97 36.58 5.29
N ASN A 98 -11.71 36.08 6.27
CA ASN A 98 -12.35 36.89 7.34
C ASN A 98 -11.89 36.52 8.77
N ILE A 99 -10.82 35.74 8.95
CA ILE A 99 -10.22 35.66 10.28
C ILE A 99 -9.02 36.60 10.32
N VAL A 100 -9.28 37.79 10.84
CA VAL A 100 -8.25 38.77 11.29
C VAL A 100 -7.32 38.00 12.25
N HIS A 101 -6.02 38.03 11.94
CA HIS A 101 -4.91 37.46 12.69
C HIS A 101 -4.72 35.94 12.58
N HIS A 102 -3.85 35.57 11.71
CA HIS A 102 -3.11 34.34 11.42
C HIS A 102 -3.62 33.56 10.21
N LYS A 103 -2.75 33.50 9.19
CA LYS A 103 -2.80 32.49 8.11
C LYS A 103 -2.60 31.10 8.71
N HIS A 104 -3.64 30.53 9.32
CA HIS A 104 -3.57 29.15 9.79
C HIS A 104 -3.63 28.21 8.60
N ILE A 105 -2.52 27.55 8.31
CA ILE A 105 -2.48 26.42 7.39
C ILE A 105 -3.48 25.39 7.94
N ARG A 106 -4.36 24.89 7.09
CA ARG A 106 -5.35 23.87 7.43
C ARG A 106 -4.68 22.50 7.58
N TRP A 107 -3.82 22.36 8.59
CA TRP A 107 -3.00 21.16 8.78
C TRP A 107 -3.82 19.88 8.81
N ARG A 108 -4.99 19.88 9.45
CA ARG A 108 -5.91 18.73 9.49
C ARG A 108 -6.32 18.29 8.09
N PHE A 109 -6.80 19.25 7.30
CA PHE A 109 -7.21 19.00 5.92
C PHE A 109 -6.06 18.45 5.09
N ILE A 110 -4.89 19.12 5.16
CA ILE A 110 -3.72 18.72 4.38
C ILE A 110 -3.24 17.33 4.81
N MET A 111 -3.10 17.07 6.10
CA MET A 111 -2.66 15.78 6.60
C MET A 111 -3.60 14.64 6.17
N MET A 112 -4.91 14.82 6.29
CA MET A 112 -5.88 13.80 5.90
C MET A 112 -5.85 13.54 4.39
N HIS A 113 -5.95 14.58 3.57
CA HIS A 113 -6.13 14.42 2.12
C HIS A 113 -4.80 14.16 1.40
N ALA A 114 -3.70 14.85 1.79
CA ALA A 114 -2.38 14.56 1.26
C ALA A 114 -1.87 13.19 1.74
N GLY A 115 -2.13 12.83 2.99
CA GLY A 115 -1.81 11.50 3.51
C GLY A 115 -2.53 10.40 2.72
N LEU A 116 -3.82 10.60 2.44
CA LEU A 116 -4.61 9.65 1.63
C LEU A 116 -4.06 9.52 0.20
N ILE A 117 -3.73 10.65 -0.47
CA ILE A 117 -3.19 10.59 -1.84
C ILE A 117 -1.80 9.95 -1.88
N ILE A 118 -0.95 10.19 -0.87
CA ILE A 118 0.37 9.57 -0.78
C ILE A 118 0.23 8.05 -0.56
N ALA A 119 -0.64 7.62 0.36
CA ALA A 119 -0.86 6.20 0.64
C ALA A 119 -1.42 5.45 -0.59
N LEU A 120 -2.49 5.97 -1.18
CA LEU A 120 -3.13 5.38 -2.36
C LEU A 120 -2.24 5.49 -3.61
N GLY A 121 -1.57 6.64 -3.80
CA GLY A 121 -0.64 6.85 -4.90
C GLY A 121 0.53 5.87 -4.83
N SER A 122 1.16 5.72 -3.66
CA SER A 122 2.22 4.73 -3.47
C SER A 122 1.73 3.30 -3.69
N GLY A 123 0.47 2.99 -3.36
CA GLY A 123 -0.16 1.70 -3.66
C GLY A 123 -0.36 1.49 -5.16
N PHE A 124 -0.93 2.47 -5.84
CA PHE A 124 -1.28 2.41 -7.25
C PHE A 124 -0.04 2.40 -8.16
N TRP A 125 0.81 3.42 -8.04
CA TRP A 125 2.00 3.57 -8.87
C TRP A 125 3.09 2.56 -8.53
N GLY A 126 3.13 2.08 -7.28
CA GLY A 126 4.08 1.09 -6.81
C GLY A 126 3.62 -0.36 -6.98
N ALA A 127 2.37 -0.62 -7.36
CA ALA A 127 1.86 -1.98 -7.53
C ALA A 127 2.67 -2.83 -8.51
N PRO A 128 3.10 -2.29 -9.69
CA PRO A 128 3.91 -3.06 -10.63
C PRO A 128 5.29 -3.45 -10.12
N ASP A 129 5.86 -2.70 -9.18
CA ASP A 129 7.20 -2.95 -8.63
C ASP A 129 7.17 -3.95 -7.47
N LYS A 130 5.98 -4.25 -6.95
CA LYS A 130 5.82 -5.18 -5.84
C LYS A 130 5.98 -6.61 -6.32
N GLN A 131 6.93 -7.32 -5.74
CA GLN A 131 7.18 -8.73 -6.03
C GLN A 131 6.92 -9.57 -4.78
N ILE A 132 6.22 -10.68 -4.95
CA ILE A 132 5.97 -11.66 -3.91
C ILE A 132 6.37 -13.01 -4.47
N VAL A 133 7.40 -13.59 -3.86
CA VAL A 133 7.87 -14.93 -4.20
C VAL A 133 7.85 -15.82 -2.98
N ARG A 134 7.74 -17.13 -3.21
CA ARG A 134 7.78 -18.15 -2.17
C ARG A 134 8.93 -19.08 -2.44
N MET A 135 9.44 -19.69 -1.36
CA MET A 135 10.45 -20.74 -1.44
C MET A 135 10.18 -21.83 -0.43
N LYS A 136 10.57 -23.04 -0.76
CA LYS A 136 10.63 -24.17 0.18
C LYS A 136 12.05 -24.24 0.74
N ALA A 137 12.20 -23.85 2.00
CA ALA A 137 13.46 -24.01 2.70
C ALA A 137 13.48 -25.38 3.40
N GLU A 138 14.40 -26.24 3.00
CA GLU A 138 14.59 -27.56 3.60
C GLU A 138 15.73 -27.55 4.64
N THR A 139 15.66 -28.47 5.60
CA THR A 139 16.66 -28.56 6.67
C THR A 139 18.04 -28.89 6.09
N ASP A 140 19.02 -28.06 6.44
CA ASP A 140 20.43 -28.15 6.06
C ASP A 140 20.72 -28.12 4.55
N LYS A 141 19.74 -27.72 3.75
CA LYS A 141 19.92 -27.52 2.31
C LYS A 141 19.82 -26.03 1.94
N PRO A 142 20.94 -25.42 1.54
CA PRO A 142 20.89 -24.06 1.03
C PRO A 142 20.14 -24.01 -0.30
N THR A 143 19.18 -23.11 -0.41
CA THR A 143 18.45 -22.88 -1.65
C THR A 143 18.28 -21.38 -1.91
N ASN A 144 18.25 -21.01 -3.18
CA ASN A 144 17.89 -19.67 -3.65
C ASN A 144 16.74 -19.73 -4.67
N GLU A 145 16.21 -20.93 -4.91
CA GLU A 145 15.09 -21.12 -5.82
C GLU A 145 13.79 -20.66 -5.18
N THR A 146 13.04 -19.88 -5.94
CA THR A 146 11.75 -19.33 -5.53
C THR A 146 10.76 -19.46 -6.67
N TRP A 147 9.48 -19.23 -6.38
CA TRP A 147 8.43 -19.16 -7.39
C TRP A 147 7.43 -18.05 -7.07
N TYR A 148 6.92 -17.43 -8.11
CA TYR A 148 5.79 -16.51 -8.00
C TYR A 148 4.50 -17.27 -7.64
N ILE A 149 3.45 -16.53 -7.27
CA ILE A 149 2.13 -17.12 -6.94
C ILE A 149 1.53 -17.89 -8.14
N ASP A 150 1.86 -17.45 -9.36
CA ASP A 150 1.44 -18.09 -10.62
C ASP A 150 2.30 -19.31 -11.03
N GLY A 151 3.29 -19.70 -10.19
CA GLY A 151 4.15 -20.84 -10.42
C GLY A 151 5.39 -20.57 -11.28
N ARG A 152 5.58 -19.38 -11.80
CA ARG A 152 6.80 -19.02 -12.56
C ARG A 152 8.02 -19.11 -11.65
N PRO A 153 9.13 -19.76 -12.08
CA PRO A 153 10.35 -19.83 -11.29
C PRO A 153 11.06 -18.47 -11.21
N SER A 154 11.77 -18.27 -10.11
CA SER A 154 12.61 -17.10 -9.86
C SER A 154 13.78 -17.49 -8.96
N TRP A 155 14.80 -16.66 -8.86
CA TRP A 155 15.97 -16.93 -8.04
C TRP A 155 16.35 -15.70 -7.24
N LEU A 156 16.71 -15.94 -5.98
CA LEU A 156 17.27 -14.90 -5.12
C LEU A 156 18.78 -14.76 -5.35
N PRO A 157 19.35 -13.57 -5.15
CA PRO A 157 20.80 -13.35 -5.21
C PRO A 157 21.55 -13.89 -3.98
N TYR A 158 20.84 -14.53 -3.05
CA TYR A 158 21.35 -15.13 -1.80
C TYR A 158 20.63 -16.44 -1.51
N SER A 159 21.22 -17.27 -0.68
CA SER A 159 20.62 -18.54 -0.23
C SER A 159 19.94 -18.40 1.12
N ILE A 160 18.94 -19.24 1.33
CA ILE A 160 18.31 -19.46 2.64
C ILE A 160 18.40 -20.95 2.98
N THR A 161 18.82 -21.25 4.21
CA THR A 161 18.90 -22.62 4.74
C THR A 161 18.08 -22.70 6.00
N LEU A 162 17.14 -23.65 6.09
CA LEU A 162 16.45 -23.96 7.33
C LEU A 162 17.41 -24.75 8.25
N LYS A 163 17.53 -24.36 9.52
CA LYS A 163 18.32 -25.08 10.53
C LYS A 163 17.45 -25.85 11.50
N ALA A 164 16.34 -25.24 11.92
CA ALA A 164 15.37 -25.88 12.79
C ALA A 164 14.01 -25.23 12.63
N PHE A 165 12.96 -26.01 12.77
CA PHE A 165 11.59 -25.54 12.89
C PHE A 165 11.05 -25.96 14.25
N ASN A 166 10.44 -25.03 14.99
CA ASN A 166 9.91 -25.29 16.32
C ASN A 166 8.48 -24.75 16.43
N ILE A 167 7.62 -25.51 17.10
CA ILE A 167 6.30 -25.04 17.52
C ILE A 167 6.37 -24.72 19.01
N LEU A 168 6.26 -23.46 19.36
CA LEU A 168 6.11 -23.04 20.76
C LEU A 168 4.68 -23.37 21.19
N LYS A 169 4.52 -24.02 22.35
CA LYS A 169 3.22 -24.46 22.86
C LYS A 169 2.92 -23.82 24.20
N PHE A 170 1.66 -23.50 24.43
CA PHE A 170 1.15 -23.12 25.74
C PHE A 170 1.20 -24.29 26.71
N SER A 171 0.94 -24.03 27.99
CA SER A 171 0.91 -25.07 29.04
C SER A 171 -0.17 -26.14 28.84
N ASP A 172 -1.22 -25.84 28.06
CA ASP A 172 -2.28 -26.75 27.66
C ASP A 172 -1.97 -27.58 26.42
N GLY A 173 -0.76 -27.41 25.83
CA GLY A 173 -0.30 -28.11 24.63
C GLY A 173 -0.76 -27.47 23.31
N SER A 174 -1.58 -26.40 23.32
CA SER A 174 -1.97 -25.71 22.12
C SER A 174 -0.80 -24.89 21.53
N PRO A 175 -0.74 -24.70 20.19
CA PRO A 175 0.32 -23.90 19.57
C PRO A 175 0.22 -22.43 19.99
N GLU A 176 1.31 -21.90 20.53
CA GLU A 176 1.44 -20.47 20.85
C GLU A 176 2.03 -19.69 19.66
N SER A 177 3.11 -20.22 19.07
CA SER A 177 3.83 -19.58 17.98
C SER A 177 4.64 -20.58 17.17
N PHE A 178 4.95 -20.20 15.94
CA PHE A 178 5.79 -20.98 15.04
C PHE A 178 7.08 -20.22 14.78
N GLU A 179 8.22 -20.89 14.89
CA GLU A 179 9.53 -20.31 14.69
C GLU A 179 10.37 -21.18 13.75
N ALA A 180 10.92 -20.56 12.71
CA ALA A 180 11.92 -21.16 11.85
C ALA A 180 13.28 -20.48 12.07
N LYS A 181 14.27 -21.25 12.49
CA LYS A 181 15.67 -20.79 12.59
C LYS A 181 16.32 -21.03 11.23
N VAL A 182 16.70 -19.95 10.56
CA VAL A 182 17.26 -19.99 9.21
C VAL A 182 18.59 -19.27 9.15
N ILE A 183 19.41 -19.64 8.17
CA ILE A 183 20.59 -18.86 7.78
C ILE A 183 20.23 -18.14 6.49
N ILE A 184 20.33 -16.82 6.50
CA ILE A 184 20.08 -15.94 5.36
C ILE A 184 21.37 -15.15 5.08
N ASP A 185 22.00 -15.36 3.92
CA ASP A 185 23.22 -14.63 3.56
C ASP A 185 24.28 -14.75 4.67
N ASP A 186 24.52 -16.00 5.12
CA ASP A 186 25.43 -16.40 6.20
C ASP A 186 25.09 -15.83 7.61
N LYS A 187 23.92 -15.21 7.77
CA LYS A 187 23.47 -14.67 9.05
C LYS A 187 22.38 -15.57 9.66
N PRO A 188 22.51 -15.98 10.93
CA PRO A 188 21.45 -16.69 11.61
C PRO A 188 20.29 -15.72 11.93
N VAL A 189 19.09 -16.12 11.54
CA VAL A 189 17.85 -15.35 11.71
C VAL A 189 16.76 -16.26 12.25
N SER A 190 15.96 -15.77 13.19
CA SER A 190 14.73 -16.42 13.62
C SER A 190 13.53 -15.75 12.95
N LEU A 191 12.77 -16.53 12.18
CA LEU A 191 11.52 -16.11 11.55
C LEU A 191 10.35 -16.60 12.39
N ARG A 192 9.49 -15.70 12.83
CA ARG A 192 8.24 -16.02 13.54
C ARG A 192 7.03 -15.56 12.74
N VAL A 193 5.91 -16.24 12.95
CA VAL A 193 4.64 -15.81 12.36
C VAL A 193 4.31 -14.38 12.83
N ASN A 194 3.91 -13.53 11.90
CA ASN A 194 3.63 -12.09 12.11
C ASN A 194 4.83 -11.20 12.52
N HIS A 195 6.04 -11.76 12.57
CA HIS A 195 7.28 -11.04 12.85
C HIS A 195 8.28 -11.20 11.70
N PRO A 196 8.12 -10.46 10.60
CA PRO A 196 9.00 -10.60 9.43
C PRO A 196 10.41 -10.11 9.73
N TYR A 197 11.39 -10.80 9.17
CA TYR A 197 12.75 -10.30 9.12
C TYR A 197 12.89 -9.25 8.00
N LYS A 198 13.31 -8.05 8.37
CA LYS A 198 13.61 -6.97 7.43
C LYS A 198 15.03 -7.14 6.91
N LYS A 199 15.19 -7.75 5.75
CA LYS A 199 16.53 -7.92 5.15
C LYS A 199 17.14 -6.57 4.76
N ASN A 200 16.33 -5.70 4.18
CA ASN A 200 16.70 -4.34 3.81
C ASN A 200 15.46 -3.42 3.78
N LEU A 201 15.63 -2.19 3.29
CA LEU A 201 14.56 -1.19 3.25
C LEU A 201 13.36 -1.59 2.39
N VAL A 202 13.53 -2.46 1.41
CA VAL A 202 12.48 -2.81 0.44
C VAL A 202 12.05 -4.28 0.51
N GLU A 203 12.77 -5.11 1.26
CA GLU A 203 12.57 -6.56 1.26
C GLU A 203 12.34 -7.10 2.67
N ASP A 204 11.21 -7.77 2.83
CA ASP A 204 10.80 -8.42 4.07
C ASP A 204 10.61 -9.93 3.84
N ILE A 205 11.05 -10.76 4.79
CA ILE A 205 11.02 -12.21 4.74
C ILE A 205 10.10 -12.72 5.84
N TYR A 206 9.12 -13.52 5.45
CA TYR A 206 8.05 -14.03 6.31
C TYR A 206 8.08 -15.54 6.38
N LEU A 207 7.81 -16.11 7.56
CA LEU A 207 7.40 -17.49 7.69
C LEU A 207 5.94 -17.61 7.25
N SER A 208 5.66 -18.36 6.18
CA SER A 208 4.33 -18.44 5.57
C SER A 208 3.60 -19.74 5.91
N SER A 209 4.32 -20.88 5.92
CA SER A 209 3.75 -22.19 6.19
C SER A 209 4.85 -23.19 6.56
N TYR A 210 4.45 -24.39 6.98
CA TYR A 210 5.34 -25.50 7.31
C TYR A 210 4.64 -26.84 6.98
N ASP A 211 5.32 -27.97 7.16
CA ASP A 211 4.73 -29.29 7.04
C ASP A 211 3.85 -29.60 8.27
N SER A 212 2.56 -29.31 8.15
CA SER A 212 1.62 -29.53 9.25
C SER A 212 1.44 -31.01 9.62
N ALA A 213 1.75 -31.94 8.72
CA ALA A 213 1.66 -33.38 8.99
C ALA A 213 2.80 -33.85 9.87
N ALA A 214 3.99 -33.26 9.76
CA ALA A 214 5.16 -33.58 10.57
C ALA A 214 5.21 -32.80 11.89
N GLY A 215 4.46 -31.69 12.02
CA GLY A 215 4.43 -30.86 13.23
C GLY A 215 5.81 -30.32 13.61
N ASP A 216 6.28 -30.61 14.83
CA ASP A 216 7.59 -30.20 15.35
C ASP A 216 8.77 -30.79 14.55
N ASP A 217 8.57 -31.94 13.90
CA ASP A 217 9.57 -32.67 13.10
C ASP A 217 9.56 -32.18 11.62
N SER A 218 9.01 -31.01 11.34
CA SER A 218 8.93 -30.48 9.99
C SER A 218 10.31 -30.28 9.35
N ASN A 219 10.56 -30.99 8.26
CA ASN A 219 11.81 -30.94 7.51
C ASN A 219 11.91 -29.79 6.53
N TYR A 220 10.83 -29.02 6.39
CA TYR A 220 10.80 -27.82 5.54
C TYR A 220 9.81 -26.79 6.06
N CYS A 221 10.04 -25.57 5.67
CA CYS A 221 9.05 -24.50 5.80
C CYS A 221 8.91 -23.72 4.48
N ILE A 222 7.78 -23.07 4.31
CA ILE A 222 7.53 -22.15 3.19
C ILE A 222 7.81 -20.73 3.68
N ILE A 223 8.76 -20.09 3.05
CA ILE A 223 9.16 -18.71 3.30
C ILE A 223 8.59 -17.88 2.17
N GLN A 224 7.97 -16.74 2.52
CA GLN A 224 7.50 -15.74 1.57
C GLN A 224 8.39 -14.51 1.64
N ILE A 225 8.94 -14.13 0.50
CA ILE A 225 9.76 -12.93 0.35
C ILE A 225 8.92 -11.87 -0.36
N VAL A 226 8.80 -10.70 0.25
CA VAL A 226 8.06 -9.55 -0.28
C VAL A 226 9.02 -8.41 -0.53
N ARG A 227 9.17 -8.03 -1.79
CA ARG A 227 9.91 -6.86 -2.19
C ARG A 227 8.93 -5.76 -2.58
N ASP A 228 8.92 -4.65 -1.82
CA ASP A 228 8.01 -3.52 -2.02
C ASP A 228 8.78 -2.20 -1.89
N PRO A 229 9.30 -1.66 -2.99
CA PRO A 229 10.06 -0.39 -2.99
C PRO A 229 9.24 0.81 -2.51
N TRP A 230 7.91 0.75 -2.65
CA TRP A 230 7.01 1.85 -2.32
C TRP A 230 6.38 1.75 -0.91
N LYS A 231 6.78 0.77 -0.10
CA LYS A 231 6.17 0.53 1.22
C LYS A 231 6.25 1.74 2.16
N TYR A 232 7.35 2.48 2.13
CA TYR A 232 7.49 3.66 2.99
C TYR A 232 6.58 4.81 2.58
N GLY A 233 6.30 4.99 1.29
CA GLY A 233 5.30 5.95 0.83
C GLY A 233 3.92 5.62 1.39
N LYS A 234 3.52 4.35 1.36
CA LYS A 234 2.25 3.87 1.96
C LYS A 234 2.21 4.16 3.47
N VAL A 235 3.28 3.79 4.18
CA VAL A 235 3.38 4.00 5.65
C VAL A 235 3.32 5.48 6.01
N ILE A 236 4.08 6.33 5.32
CA ILE A 236 4.08 7.78 5.56
C ILE A 236 2.67 8.35 5.31
N GLY A 237 2.03 7.98 4.20
CA GLY A 237 0.69 8.42 3.89
C GLY A 237 -0.34 8.01 4.96
N ILE A 238 -0.26 6.78 5.47
CA ILE A 238 -1.13 6.28 6.54
C ILE A 238 -0.87 7.05 7.84
N ILE A 239 0.39 7.26 8.22
CA ILE A 239 0.73 8.04 9.44
C ILE A 239 0.19 9.47 9.33
N MET A 240 0.35 10.13 8.18
CA MET A 240 -0.20 11.46 7.94
C MET A 240 -1.72 11.47 8.06
N LEU A 241 -2.40 10.47 7.48
CA LEU A 241 -3.86 10.33 7.56
C LEU A 241 -4.31 10.20 9.01
N LEU A 242 -3.70 9.30 9.78
CA LEU A 242 -4.01 9.08 11.19
C LEU A 242 -3.74 10.33 12.03
N ALA A 243 -2.62 11.02 11.80
CA ALA A 243 -2.33 12.29 12.47
C ALA A 243 -3.38 13.36 12.15
N GLY A 244 -3.83 13.45 10.89
CA GLY A 244 -4.90 14.37 10.48
C GLY A 244 -6.24 14.06 11.18
N VAL A 245 -6.60 12.77 11.27
CA VAL A 245 -7.79 12.31 12.01
C VAL A 245 -7.66 12.62 13.49
N PHE A 246 -6.50 12.36 14.10
CA PHE A 246 -6.25 12.69 15.50
C PHE A 246 -6.41 14.19 15.80
N LEU A 247 -5.86 15.04 14.93
CA LEU A 247 -6.06 16.50 15.02
C LEU A 247 -7.52 16.91 14.87
N LEU A 248 -8.33 16.17 14.10
CA LEU A 248 -9.78 16.42 14.00
C LEU A 248 -10.49 16.15 15.33
N PHE A 249 -10.13 15.07 16.02
CA PHE A 249 -10.73 14.75 17.34
C PHE A 249 -10.35 15.78 18.41
N ILE A 250 -9.10 16.26 18.44
CA ILE A 250 -8.66 17.25 19.45
C ILE A 250 -9.27 18.63 19.20
N ASN A 251 -9.26 19.09 17.96
CA ASN A 251 -9.62 20.48 17.64
C ASN A 251 -11.08 20.64 17.19
N GLY A 252 -11.86 19.55 17.09
CA GLY A 252 -13.22 19.54 16.59
C GLY A 252 -13.34 19.88 15.10
N PRO A 253 -14.55 19.93 14.50
CA PRO A 253 -14.77 20.35 13.14
C PRO A 253 -14.42 21.84 12.95
N GLU A 254 -13.96 22.22 11.74
CA GLU A 254 -13.82 23.64 11.39
C GLU A 254 -15.21 24.26 11.25
N VAL A 255 -15.61 25.08 12.24
CA VAL A 255 -16.87 25.81 12.19
C VAL A 255 -16.69 26.99 11.24
N TYR A 256 -17.35 26.95 10.09
CA TYR A 256 -17.56 28.14 9.27
C TYR A 256 -18.62 28.98 9.99
N ARG A 257 -18.23 30.06 10.63
CA ARG A 257 -19.20 31.11 11.00
C ARG A 257 -19.64 31.75 9.69
N HIS A 258 -20.87 31.51 9.27
CA HIS A 258 -21.59 32.42 8.39
C HIS A 258 -21.89 33.63 9.27
N ASP A 259 -21.14 34.70 9.09
CA ASP A 259 -21.58 35.99 9.53
C ASP A 259 -22.71 36.40 8.56
N ASP A 260 -23.95 36.44 9.09
CA ASP A 260 -25.15 36.93 8.43
C ASP A 260 -25.04 38.43 8.10
#